data_2a9c479fab9bbba5c44ef9d26127822f
#
_entry.id   2a9c479fab9bbba5c44ef9d26127822f
#
_cell.length_a   1.000
_cell.length_b   1.000
_cell.length_c   1.000
_cell.angle_alpha   90.00
_cell.angle_beta   90.00
_cell.angle_gamma   90.00
#
_symmetry.space_group_name_H-M   'P 1'
#
loop_
_entity.id
_entity.type
_entity.pdbx_description
1 polymer ?
#
loop_
_entity_poly.entity_id
_entity_poly.type
_entity_poly.pdbx_seq_one_letter_code
_entity_poly.pdbx_strand_id
1 'polypeptide(L)'
;MPQAVRYRVSMSRPHSHLLEVEATFPGGTVELDAVLPVWTPGSYLVREFARHVQDLSASSPNGAPLPVRRVDKRTWRVKADGQAVTLRYRVYANELTVRTSHLDGTHAFFNGACVFLYTEATRGLEHHVLVDAPQGWRTFAALGQRNEVFVAPDYDALVDSPFEVGPHTPLTFTAAGVPHEVVVWGDSVPDAERLCSDLQRICEAQARMYGGLPVPRYLFLLYLTDKGRGGLEHQASTALLFPRAGLSSSRGWEDLLTLAAHEYFHLWNIKRVKPRALVPFDYAQENYTSLLWAFEGSTAYYDNLFVRRAGLMSAQRYVTRLGETLTHLHSTPGRHVQTLAEASLVSWVKHYRPDEHSPNSAISYYLKGEVVSALLDLEIRRATGDAKSLDDVMRRLWERHGDGSGVPEDGVEATASEVAGTDLTPFFDRALRTTEELDYSVFSHVGLEPNFRPRESVGDKGGTPPPKGKAGEGRPKGWLGLTPKGSATVATVLDGSPAQEAGLYVEDELVALDGWKVDGAGLLTRCEDRRPGETVRVTVFRRDRLLEVPVVLGQKPADAVWLSRVERPTDAQKVAYQAWLGAPWDEALGSS
;
A
#
# COMPACT_ATOMS: atom_id res chain seq x y z
N MET A 1 30.40 -29.46 3.21
CA MET A 1 29.07 -28.85 3.30
C MET A 1 29.00 -27.74 2.26
N PRO A 2 27.91 -27.53 1.57
CA PRO A 2 27.80 -26.39 0.67
C PRO A 2 28.11 -25.10 1.43
N GLN A 3 28.76 -24.16 0.76
CA GLN A 3 29.07 -22.85 1.35
C GLN A 3 27.75 -22.10 1.64
N ALA A 4 27.56 -21.59 2.85
CA ALA A 4 26.41 -20.82 3.26
C ALA A 4 26.86 -19.60 4.08
N VAL A 5 26.11 -18.50 4.00
CA VAL A 5 26.26 -17.38 4.93
C VAL A 5 25.47 -17.70 6.19
N ARG A 6 26.03 -17.43 7.35
CA ARG A 6 25.38 -17.70 8.64
C ARG A 6 25.21 -16.41 9.41
N TYR A 7 23.99 -16.22 9.93
CA TYR A 7 23.66 -15.11 10.82
C TYR A 7 23.19 -15.64 12.16
N ARG A 8 23.59 -14.93 13.21
CA ARG A 8 23.03 -15.06 14.54
C ARG A 8 22.51 -13.69 14.97
N VAL A 9 21.24 -13.60 15.32
CA VAL A 9 20.59 -12.38 15.80
C VAL A 9 20.23 -12.56 17.26
N SER A 10 20.72 -11.68 18.11
CA SER A 10 20.47 -11.70 19.55
C SER A 10 19.81 -10.38 19.96
N MET A 11 19.04 -10.41 21.05
CA MET A 11 18.37 -9.26 21.62
C MET A 11 18.49 -9.30 23.16
N SER A 12 19.76 -9.31 23.62
CA SER A 12 20.10 -9.52 25.04
C SER A 12 19.54 -8.46 25.97
N ARG A 13 19.31 -7.26 25.46
CA ARG A 13 18.76 -6.10 26.19
C ARG A 13 17.67 -5.39 25.35
N PRO A 14 16.43 -5.93 25.28
CA PRO A 14 15.37 -5.40 24.42
C PRO A 14 15.08 -3.91 24.61
N HIS A 15 15.17 -3.39 25.83
CA HIS A 15 14.96 -1.96 26.14
C HIS A 15 16.00 -1.02 25.50
N SER A 16 17.12 -1.55 24.99
CA SER A 16 18.10 -0.75 24.26
C SER A 16 17.71 -0.52 22.81
N HIS A 17 16.70 -1.23 22.31
CA HIS A 17 16.30 -1.27 20.91
C HIS A 17 17.43 -1.69 19.97
N LEU A 18 18.39 -2.49 20.45
CA LEU A 18 19.55 -2.93 19.67
C LEU A 18 19.48 -4.43 19.40
N LEU A 19 19.36 -4.77 18.12
CA LEU A 19 19.61 -6.11 17.62
C LEU A 19 21.12 -6.31 17.50
N GLU A 20 21.65 -7.38 18.09
CA GLU A 20 23.05 -7.78 18.02
C GLU A 20 23.19 -8.83 16.93
N VAL A 21 24.02 -8.57 15.93
CA VAL A 21 24.15 -9.44 14.75
C VAL A 21 25.57 -9.94 14.60
N GLU A 22 25.71 -11.24 14.43
CA GLU A 22 26.93 -11.89 13.96
C GLU A 22 26.67 -12.50 12.58
N ALA A 23 27.46 -12.11 11.57
CA ALA A 23 27.34 -12.60 10.21
C ALA A 23 28.66 -13.23 9.77
N THR A 24 28.65 -14.52 9.42
CA THR A 24 29.83 -15.27 8.96
C THR A 24 29.73 -15.56 7.47
N PHE A 25 30.67 -15.02 6.73
CA PHE A 25 30.83 -15.19 5.28
C PHE A 25 31.90 -16.24 4.97
N PRO A 26 31.68 -17.09 3.94
CA PRO A 26 32.71 -18.04 3.50
C PRO A 26 33.94 -17.31 2.95
N GLY A 27 35.09 -17.94 3.02
CA GLY A 27 36.32 -17.43 2.42
C GLY A 27 36.33 -17.53 0.88
N GLY A 28 37.35 -16.97 0.26
CA GLY A 28 37.55 -17.00 -1.18
C GLY A 28 37.88 -15.66 -1.83
N THR A 29 37.76 -14.56 -1.09
CA THR A 29 38.07 -13.20 -1.59
C THR A 29 39.21 -12.57 -0.77
N VAL A 30 40.04 -11.75 -1.41
CA VAL A 30 41.08 -10.97 -0.73
C VAL A 30 40.47 -9.81 0.04
N GLU A 31 39.53 -9.11 -0.58
CA GLU A 31 38.68 -8.08 0.04
C GLU A 31 37.21 -8.52 0.01
N LEU A 32 36.50 -8.28 1.08
CA LEU A 32 35.09 -8.58 1.22
C LEU A 32 34.33 -7.26 1.41
N ASP A 33 33.44 -6.95 0.47
CA ASP A 33 32.53 -5.82 0.58
C ASP A 33 31.20 -6.30 1.14
N ALA A 34 30.98 -6.04 2.43
CA ALA A 34 29.71 -6.27 3.08
C ALA A 34 28.79 -5.06 2.88
N VAL A 35 27.63 -5.28 2.31
CA VAL A 35 26.68 -4.22 1.94
C VAL A 35 25.34 -4.43 2.60
N LEU A 36 24.61 -3.33 2.84
CA LEU A 36 23.21 -3.35 3.28
C LEU A 36 22.31 -2.77 2.21
N PRO A 37 21.11 -3.32 1.95
CA PRO A 37 20.11 -2.70 1.09
C PRO A 37 19.79 -1.26 1.50
N VAL A 38 19.45 -0.40 0.55
CA VAL A 38 18.97 0.96 0.85
C VAL A 38 17.45 1.04 0.88
N TRP A 39 16.77 0.02 0.39
CA TRP A 39 15.31 -0.12 0.34
C TRP A 39 14.88 -1.59 0.49
N THR A 40 13.59 -1.84 0.62
CA THR A 40 13.00 -3.20 0.66
C THR A 40 11.94 -3.35 -0.42
N PRO A 41 11.88 -4.51 -1.13
CA PRO A 41 10.82 -4.78 -2.11
C PRO A 41 9.42 -4.59 -1.51
N GLY A 42 8.49 -4.03 -2.32
CA GLY A 42 7.16 -3.61 -1.88
C GLY A 42 7.09 -2.17 -1.33
N SER A 43 8.26 -1.54 -1.07
CA SER A 43 8.29 -0.16 -0.57
C SER A 43 9.28 0.69 -1.35
N TYR A 44 8.80 1.41 -2.32
CA TYR A 44 9.57 2.18 -3.30
C TYR A 44 10.12 3.49 -2.73
N LEU A 45 10.88 3.38 -1.63
CA LEU A 45 11.54 4.49 -0.95
C LEU A 45 12.93 4.07 -0.49
N VAL A 46 13.95 4.85 -0.86
CA VAL A 46 15.29 4.74 -0.30
C VAL A 46 15.27 5.21 1.16
N ARG A 47 15.48 4.26 2.09
CA ARG A 47 15.36 4.49 3.54
C ARG A 47 16.70 4.59 4.26
N GLU A 48 17.81 4.25 3.57
CA GLU A 48 19.16 4.33 4.13
C GLU A 48 19.31 3.51 5.44
N PHE A 49 18.92 2.23 5.43
CA PHE A 49 18.92 1.36 6.61
C PHE A 49 20.28 1.31 7.32
N ALA A 50 21.38 1.49 6.58
CA ALA A 50 22.74 1.54 7.10
C ALA A 50 23.00 2.66 8.15
N ARG A 51 22.08 3.64 8.25
CA ARG A 51 22.12 4.68 9.32
C ARG A 51 21.98 4.09 10.72
N HIS A 52 21.35 2.92 10.83
CA HIS A 52 21.07 2.23 12.09
C HIS A 52 22.19 1.25 12.51
N VAL A 53 23.15 0.95 11.63
CA VAL A 53 24.27 0.05 11.90
C VAL A 53 25.35 0.77 12.72
N GLN A 54 25.75 0.15 13.82
CA GLN A 54 26.81 0.66 14.71
C GLN A 54 27.73 -0.44 15.20
N ASP A 55 28.92 -0.05 15.69
CA ASP A 55 29.95 -0.90 16.31
C ASP A 55 30.42 -2.08 15.44
N LEU A 56 30.47 -1.89 14.12
CA LEU A 56 30.85 -2.94 13.21
C LEU A 56 32.35 -3.28 13.34
N SER A 57 32.61 -4.55 13.56
CA SER A 57 33.94 -5.13 13.64
C SER A 57 34.01 -6.43 12.82
N ALA A 58 35.23 -6.83 12.42
CA ALA A 58 35.47 -8.05 11.69
C ALA A 58 36.55 -8.89 12.37
N SER A 59 36.42 -10.20 12.28
CA SER A 59 37.41 -11.16 12.75
C SER A 59 37.55 -12.34 11.80
N SER A 60 38.73 -12.93 11.81
CA SER A 60 39.05 -14.18 11.12
C SER A 60 38.50 -15.41 11.87
N PRO A 61 38.51 -16.62 11.32
CA PRO A 61 38.03 -17.83 11.97
C PRO A 61 38.70 -18.17 13.31
N ASN A 62 39.96 -17.75 13.51
CA ASN A 62 40.67 -17.91 14.77
C ASN A 62 40.43 -16.76 15.76
N GLY A 63 39.53 -15.82 15.45
CA GLY A 63 39.19 -14.70 16.30
C GLY A 63 40.11 -13.48 16.19
N ALA A 64 41.12 -13.48 15.34
CA ALA A 64 42.01 -12.34 15.15
C ALA A 64 41.22 -11.18 14.47
N PRO A 65 41.38 -9.93 14.95
CA PRO A 65 40.72 -8.78 14.36
C PRO A 65 41.20 -8.52 12.93
N LEU A 66 40.27 -8.20 12.04
CA LEU A 66 40.53 -7.82 10.65
C LEU A 66 40.25 -6.35 10.44
N PRO A 67 41.09 -5.63 9.64
CA PRO A 67 40.82 -4.23 9.32
C PRO A 67 39.53 -4.07 8.55
N VAL A 68 38.70 -3.15 9.02
CA VAL A 68 37.43 -2.75 8.38
C VAL A 68 37.49 -1.27 8.07
N ARG A 69 37.04 -0.87 6.87
CA ARG A 69 36.80 0.54 6.53
C ARG A 69 35.44 0.72 5.90
N ARG A 70 34.76 1.80 6.24
CA ARG A 70 33.52 2.19 5.55
C ARG A 70 33.89 2.84 4.21
N VAL A 71 33.32 2.33 3.11
CA VAL A 71 33.64 2.77 1.74
C VAL A 71 32.67 3.86 1.29
N ASP A 72 31.38 3.63 1.57
CA ASP A 72 30.27 4.54 1.27
C ASP A 72 29.17 4.42 2.33
N LYS A 73 27.98 4.97 2.05
CA LYS A 73 26.86 5.00 2.99
C LYS A 73 26.38 3.61 3.44
N ARG A 74 26.59 2.55 2.63
CA ARG A 74 26.04 1.20 2.84
C ARG A 74 27.08 0.08 2.81
N THR A 75 28.37 0.37 2.53
CA THR A 75 29.43 -0.62 2.25
C THR A 75 30.54 -0.57 3.27
N TRP A 76 30.87 -1.73 3.84
CA TRP A 76 32.03 -1.97 4.71
C TRP A 76 32.98 -2.95 4.04
N ARG A 77 34.20 -2.53 3.80
CA ARG A 77 35.25 -3.32 3.19
C ARG A 77 36.14 -3.91 4.26
N VAL A 78 36.32 -5.23 4.20
CA VAL A 78 37.18 -6.02 5.10
C VAL A 78 38.32 -6.62 4.32
N LYS A 79 39.53 -6.52 4.85
CA LYS A 79 40.68 -7.23 4.31
C LYS A 79 40.62 -8.68 4.78
N ALA A 80 40.16 -9.59 3.93
CA ALA A 80 39.86 -10.98 4.24
C ALA A 80 41.01 -11.93 3.97
N ASP A 81 41.92 -11.58 3.06
CA ASP A 81 43.08 -12.38 2.64
C ASP A 81 42.70 -13.85 2.29
N GLY A 82 41.56 -14.06 1.67
CA GLY A 82 41.03 -15.35 1.22
C GLY A 82 40.38 -16.22 2.29
N GLN A 83 40.38 -15.82 3.55
CA GLN A 83 39.77 -16.58 4.65
C GLN A 83 38.31 -16.20 4.89
N ALA A 84 37.57 -17.03 5.64
CA ALA A 84 36.22 -16.68 6.10
C ALA A 84 36.26 -15.46 7.04
N VAL A 85 35.21 -14.67 7.03
CA VAL A 85 35.11 -13.45 7.83
C VAL A 85 33.85 -13.51 8.69
N THR A 86 33.99 -13.19 9.97
CA THR A 86 32.83 -12.96 10.86
C THR A 86 32.74 -11.47 11.17
N LEU A 87 31.60 -10.87 10.80
CA LEU A 87 31.24 -9.51 11.15
C LEU A 87 30.37 -9.52 12.41
N ARG A 88 30.63 -8.59 13.33
CA ARG A 88 29.77 -8.29 14.47
C ARG A 88 29.37 -6.85 14.42
N TYR A 89 28.09 -6.59 14.54
CA TYR A 89 27.51 -5.24 14.52
C TYR A 89 26.19 -5.20 15.29
N ARG A 90 25.73 -4.00 15.57
CA ARG A 90 24.41 -3.77 16.17
C ARG A 90 23.53 -2.94 15.24
N VAL A 91 22.23 -3.22 15.25
CA VAL A 91 21.24 -2.47 14.48
C VAL A 91 20.24 -1.84 15.43
N TYR A 92 20.09 -0.52 15.38
CA TYR A 92 19.08 0.20 16.16
C TYR A 92 17.70 -0.01 15.53
N ALA A 93 16.76 -0.54 16.31
CA ALA A 93 15.46 -1.02 15.88
C ALA A 93 14.36 -0.41 16.75
N ASN A 94 13.95 0.83 16.48
CA ASN A 94 12.89 1.52 17.20
C ASN A 94 11.93 2.26 16.26
N GLU A 95 11.68 1.67 15.09
CA GLU A 95 10.68 2.16 14.15
C GLU A 95 9.64 1.06 13.90
N LEU A 96 8.47 1.16 14.54
CA LEU A 96 7.37 0.22 14.32
C LEU A 96 6.61 0.58 13.05
N THR A 97 7.05 0.01 11.94
CA THR A 97 6.36 0.00 10.65
C THR A 97 6.56 -1.35 9.99
N VAL A 98 5.73 -1.70 9.02
CA VAL A 98 5.88 -2.95 8.25
C VAL A 98 7.17 -2.99 7.39
N ARG A 99 7.93 -1.88 7.30
CA ARG A 99 9.07 -1.69 6.38
C ARG A 99 10.42 -1.52 7.08
N THR A 100 10.43 -1.42 8.40
CA THR A 100 11.60 -1.12 9.22
C THR A 100 11.83 -2.19 10.27
N SER A 101 12.50 -1.86 11.36
CA SER A 101 12.73 -2.80 12.46
C SER A 101 12.34 -2.18 13.79
N HIS A 102 11.75 -2.97 14.67
CA HIS A 102 11.34 -2.61 16.02
C HIS A 102 11.79 -3.68 17.01
N LEU A 103 12.25 -3.26 18.17
CA LEU A 103 12.55 -4.11 19.32
C LEU A 103 12.24 -3.36 20.58
N ASP A 104 11.44 -3.94 21.47
CA ASP A 104 11.23 -3.44 22.83
C ASP A 104 11.10 -4.60 23.83
N GLY A 105 10.64 -4.32 25.04
CA GLY A 105 10.43 -5.34 26.07
C GLY A 105 9.27 -6.29 25.81
N THR A 106 8.52 -6.14 24.73
CA THR A 106 7.32 -6.92 24.41
C THR A 106 7.46 -7.80 23.17
N HIS A 107 8.24 -7.35 22.16
CA HIS A 107 8.50 -8.11 20.94
C HIS A 107 9.66 -7.52 20.13
N ALA A 108 10.06 -8.24 19.09
CA ALA A 108 10.91 -7.73 18.03
C ALA A 108 10.29 -8.06 16.66
N PHE A 109 10.29 -7.06 15.78
CA PHE A 109 9.98 -7.21 14.36
C PHE A 109 11.15 -6.69 13.53
N PHE A 110 11.61 -7.43 12.53
CA PHE A 110 12.64 -6.92 11.62
C PHE A 110 12.55 -7.51 10.21
N ASN A 111 12.71 -6.62 9.24
CA ASN A 111 12.87 -6.97 7.83
C ASN A 111 14.33 -7.33 7.53
N GLY A 112 14.56 -8.32 6.67
CA GLY A 112 15.89 -8.76 6.29
C GLY A 112 16.74 -7.64 5.68
N ALA A 113 16.14 -6.75 4.88
CA ALA A 113 16.82 -5.59 4.29
C ALA A 113 17.40 -4.60 5.32
N CYS A 114 16.82 -4.57 6.53
CA CYS A 114 17.24 -3.65 7.60
C CYS A 114 18.41 -4.20 8.43
N VAL A 115 18.60 -5.52 8.44
CA VAL A 115 19.42 -6.20 9.45
C VAL A 115 20.59 -6.97 8.85
N PHE A 116 20.38 -7.66 7.72
CA PHE A 116 21.37 -8.63 7.21
C PHE A 116 22.28 -8.00 6.17
N LEU A 117 23.55 -7.84 6.54
CA LEU A 117 24.62 -7.53 5.57
C LEU A 117 24.85 -8.71 4.64
N TYR A 118 25.09 -8.44 3.36
CA TYR A 118 25.41 -9.47 2.36
C TYR A 118 26.61 -9.06 1.50
N THR A 119 27.07 -9.94 0.62
CA THR A 119 28.01 -9.62 -0.46
C THR A 119 27.41 -10.08 -1.78
N GLU A 120 27.71 -9.40 -2.87
CA GLU A 120 27.20 -9.79 -4.19
C GLU A 120 27.67 -11.22 -4.56
N ALA A 121 28.88 -11.62 -4.14
CA ALA A 121 29.41 -12.96 -4.38
C ALA A 121 28.64 -14.06 -3.63
N THR A 122 27.98 -13.73 -2.52
CA THR A 122 27.24 -14.71 -1.69
C THR A 122 25.73 -14.59 -1.83
N ARG A 123 25.22 -13.68 -2.65
CA ARG A 123 23.79 -13.40 -2.81
C ARG A 123 22.99 -14.66 -3.17
N GLY A 124 23.54 -15.52 -4.05
CA GLY A 124 22.89 -16.76 -4.51
C GLY A 124 23.18 -18.00 -3.63
N LEU A 125 23.88 -17.86 -2.50
CA LEU A 125 24.10 -18.96 -1.58
C LEU A 125 22.93 -19.13 -0.60
N GLU A 126 22.85 -20.29 0.08
CA GLU A 126 21.96 -20.42 1.24
C GLU A 126 22.36 -19.44 2.35
N HIS A 127 21.35 -18.83 2.97
CA HIS A 127 21.50 -17.96 4.15
C HIS A 127 20.81 -18.61 5.34
N HIS A 128 21.58 -18.85 6.41
CA HIS A 128 21.13 -19.52 7.61
C HIS A 128 21.01 -18.51 8.75
N VAL A 129 19.84 -18.43 9.40
CA VAL A 129 19.58 -17.48 10.49
C VAL A 129 19.22 -18.23 11.76
N LEU A 130 20.01 -18.05 12.81
CA LEU A 130 19.68 -18.43 14.17
C LEU A 130 19.26 -17.19 14.95
N VAL A 131 18.12 -17.25 15.61
CA VAL A 131 17.61 -16.15 16.45
C VAL A 131 17.68 -16.57 17.91
N ASP A 132 18.50 -15.88 18.70
CA ASP A 132 18.56 -16.04 20.16
C ASP A 132 17.49 -15.17 20.79
N ALA A 133 16.28 -15.69 20.87
CA ALA A 133 15.15 -15.02 21.46
C ALA A 133 15.24 -14.96 23.00
N PRO A 134 14.74 -13.92 23.67
CA PRO A 134 14.58 -13.88 25.11
C PRO A 134 13.76 -15.07 25.62
N GLN A 135 13.96 -15.43 26.88
CA GLN A 135 13.26 -16.57 27.49
C GLN A 135 11.73 -16.39 27.38
N GLY A 136 11.05 -17.40 26.88
CA GLY A 136 9.59 -17.40 26.68
C GLY A 136 9.12 -16.76 25.38
N TRP A 137 10.02 -16.19 24.58
CA TRP A 137 9.70 -15.70 23.25
C TRP A 137 9.90 -16.79 22.20
N ARG A 138 9.11 -16.71 21.14
CA ARG A 138 9.18 -17.59 19.96
C ARG A 138 9.49 -16.76 18.72
N THR A 139 10.14 -17.36 17.73
CA THR A 139 10.44 -16.73 16.46
C THR A 139 9.51 -17.25 15.36
N PHE A 140 8.95 -16.33 14.60
CA PHE A 140 8.07 -16.59 13.46
C PHE A 140 8.66 -15.95 12.20
N ALA A 141 8.82 -16.75 11.16
CA ALA A 141 9.21 -16.30 9.82
C ALA A 141 8.67 -17.28 8.78
N ALA A 142 8.51 -16.85 7.54
CA ALA A 142 7.99 -17.70 6.48
C ALA A 142 9.03 -18.65 5.88
N LEU A 143 10.26 -18.67 6.40
CA LEU A 143 11.34 -19.55 5.98
C LEU A 143 11.17 -20.97 6.54
N GLY A 144 11.74 -21.95 5.83
CA GLY A 144 11.90 -23.31 6.34
C GLY A 144 12.89 -23.34 7.49
N GLN A 145 12.76 -24.33 8.40
CA GLN A 145 13.69 -24.55 9.52
C GLN A 145 14.37 -25.89 9.44
N ARG A 146 15.67 -25.90 9.81
CA ARG A 146 16.49 -27.10 10.06
C ARG A 146 17.14 -26.95 11.44
N ASN A 147 16.67 -27.71 12.44
CA ASN A 147 17.20 -27.66 13.82
C ASN A 147 17.24 -26.21 14.38
N GLU A 148 16.09 -25.54 14.45
CA GLU A 148 15.91 -24.15 14.93
C GLU A 148 16.56 -23.06 14.07
N VAL A 149 17.32 -23.43 13.03
CA VAL A 149 17.92 -22.50 12.09
C VAL A 149 16.97 -22.26 10.93
N PHE A 150 16.61 -21.02 10.67
CA PHE A 150 15.86 -20.63 9.48
C PHE A 150 16.79 -20.64 8.26
N VAL A 151 16.30 -21.18 7.15
CA VAL A 151 17.09 -21.35 5.92
C VAL A 151 16.42 -20.65 4.76
N ALA A 152 17.08 -19.63 4.22
CA ALA A 152 16.71 -18.99 2.96
C ALA A 152 17.59 -19.56 1.83
N PRO A 153 17.01 -19.91 0.67
CA PRO A 153 17.76 -20.46 -0.47
C PRO A 153 18.76 -19.46 -1.06
N ASP A 154 18.50 -18.17 -0.92
CA ASP A 154 19.31 -17.06 -1.38
C ASP A 154 19.06 -15.81 -0.52
N TYR A 155 19.76 -14.73 -0.82
CA TYR A 155 19.61 -13.46 -0.09
C TYR A 155 18.26 -12.78 -0.38
N ASP A 156 17.73 -12.91 -1.60
CA ASP A 156 16.46 -12.29 -1.97
C ASP A 156 15.31 -12.91 -1.17
N ALA A 157 15.33 -14.23 -0.96
CA ALA A 157 14.37 -14.92 -0.09
C ALA A 157 14.53 -14.52 1.39
N LEU A 158 15.76 -14.24 1.85
CA LEU A 158 16.00 -13.76 3.22
C LEU A 158 15.44 -12.35 3.41
N VAL A 159 15.68 -11.43 2.48
CA VAL A 159 15.12 -10.06 2.50
C VAL A 159 13.59 -10.10 2.50
N ASP A 160 13.01 -11.03 1.76
CA ASP A 160 11.56 -11.18 1.58
C ASP A 160 10.88 -12.01 2.70
N SER A 161 11.57 -12.25 3.80
CA SER A 161 11.05 -13.02 4.93
C SER A 161 11.28 -12.25 6.23
N PRO A 162 10.33 -11.39 6.65
CA PRO A 162 10.44 -10.70 7.93
C PRO A 162 10.36 -11.69 9.09
N PHE A 163 10.94 -11.28 10.21
CA PHE A 163 10.95 -12.02 11.46
C PHE A 163 10.11 -11.29 12.51
N GLU A 164 9.24 -12.03 13.17
CA GLU A 164 8.56 -11.61 14.39
C GLU A 164 9.03 -12.48 15.54
N VAL A 165 9.40 -11.88 16.65
CA VAL A 165 9.91 -12.58 17.83
C VAL A 165 9.19 -12.05 19.07
N GLY A 166 8.46 -12.92 19.75
CA GLY A 166 7.70 -12.51 20.94
C GLY A 166 6.98 -13.66 21.64
N PRO A 167 6.30 -13.38 22.76
CA PRO A 167 5.56 -14.38 23.52
C PRO A 167 4.19 -14.68 22.89
N HIS A 168 4.14 -14.82 21.56
CA HIS A 168 2.89 -14.94 20.82
C HIS A 168 2.39 -16.39 20.75
N THR A 169 1.06 -16.53 20.76
CA THR A 169 0.38 -17.76 20.39
C THR A 169 -0.32 -17.53 19.05
N PRO A 170 0.10 -18.18 17.96
CA PRO A 170 -0.50 -17.95 16.65
C PRO A 170 -1.92 -18.48 16.60
N LEU A 171 -2.80 -17.76 15.91
CA LEU A 171 -4.07 -18.28 15.44
C LEU A 171 -3.81 -19.07 14.16
N THR A 172 -4.61 -20.10 13.89
CA THR A 172 -4.39 -20.98 12.74
C THR A 172 -5.68 -21.27 11.98
N PHE A 173 -5.58 -21.38 10.66
CA PHE A 173 -6.65 -21.86 9.80
C PHE A 173 -6.05 -22.55 8.56
N THR A 174 -6.89 -23.20 7.77
CA THR A 174 -6.48 -23.83 6.50
C THR A 174 -7.30 -23.23 5.37
N ALA A 175 -6.65 -22.74 4.30
CA ALA A 175 -7.32 -22.26 3.09
C ALA A 175 -6.75 -22.98 1.87
N ALA A 176 -7.63 -23.46 0.97
CA ALA A 176 -7.25 -24.21 -0.23
C ALA A 176 -6.24 -25.35 0.04
N GLY A 177 -6.36 -26.02 1.19
CA GLY A 177 -5.48 -27.12 1.60
C GLY A 177 -4.12 -26.70 2.19
N VAL A 178 -3.85 -25.40 2.29
CA VAL A 178 -2.57 -24.85 2.81
C VAL A 178 -2.78 -24.30 4.23
N PRO A 179 -1.88 -24.62 5.19
CA PRO A 179 -1.94 -24.07 6.54
C PRO A 179 -1.54 -22.58 6.56
N HIS A 180 -2.30 -21.80 7.34
CA HIS A 180 -2.07 -20.39 7.58
C HIS A 180 -1.93 -20.12 9.07
N GLU A 181 -1.03 -19.21 9.41
CA GLU A 181 -0.83 -18.73 10.78
C GLU A 181 -1.06 -17.22 10.82
N VAL A 182 -1.66 -16.73 11.90
CA VAL A 182 -1.78 -15.30 12.20
C VAL A 182 -1.12 -15.02 13.54
N VAL A 183 -0.03 -14.29 13.52
CA VAL A 183 0.66 -13.82 14.72
C VAL A 183 0.22 -12.40 14.98
N VAL A 184 -0.33 -12.15 16.17
CA VAL A 184 -0.87 -10.84 16.55
C VAL A 184 0.00 -10.23 17.66
N TRP A 185 0.39 -8.99 17.48
CA TRP A 185 1.01 -8.16 18.52
C TRP A 185 0.16 -6.93 18.80
N GLY A 186 0.22 -6.45 20.05
CA GLY A 186 -0.32 -5.16 20.48
C GLY A 186 -1.66 -5.23 21.20
N ASP A 187 -2.34 -6.33 21.21
CA ASP A 187 -3.47 -6.72 22.06
C ASP A 187 -4.12 -8.00 21.51
N SER A 188 -5.17 -8.48 22.17
CA SER A 188 -6.00 -9.55 21.62
C SER A 188 -6.95 -9.01 20.53
N VAL A 189 -7.17 -9.78 19.48
CA VAL A 189 -8.26 -9.53 18.53
C VAL A 189 -9.59 -9.81 19.24
N PRO A 190 -10.55 -8.88 19.21
CA PRO A 190 -11.84 -9.07 19.92
C PRO A 190 -12.59 -10.34 19.52
N ASP A 191 -12.44 -10.78 18.27
CA ASP A 191 -13.07 -11.97 17.72
C ASP A 191 -12.06 -12.72 16.82
N ALA A 192 -11.24 -13.55 17.44
CA ALA A 192 -10.19 -14.33 16.76
C ALA A 192 -10.76 -15.39 15.81
N GLU A 193 -11.88 -16.03 16.18
CA GLU A 193 -12.53 -17.03 15.34
C GLU A 193 -13.09 -16.41 14.07
N ARG A 194 -13.75 -15.27 14.20
CA ARG A 194 -14.23 -14.48 13.06
C ARG A 194 -13.08 -14.04 12.17
N LEU A 195 -11.97 -13.54 12.74
CA LEU A 195 -10.81 -13.14 11.94
C LEU A 195 -10.30 -14.32 11.10
N CYS A 196 -10.08 -15.48 11.70
CA CYS A 196 -9.62 -16.66 10.98
C CYS A 196 -10.62 -17.10 9.89
N SER A 197 -11.92 -17.12 10.19
CA SER A 197 -12.97 -17.46 9.24
C SER A 197 -13.03 -16.48 8.05
N ASP A 198 -12.96 -15.18 8.32
CA ASP A 198 -13.04 -14.15 7.29
C ASP A 198 -11.78 -14.18 6.40
N LEU A 199 -10.58 -14.30 6.98
CA LEU A 199 -9.33 -14.48 6.24
C LEU A 199 -9.33 -15.73 5.39
N GLN A 200 -9.80 -16.87 5.94
CA GLN A 200 -9.93 -18.12 5.19
C GLN A 200 -10.76 -17.93 3.91
N ARG A 201 -11.93 -17.30 4.03
CA ARG A 201 -12.83 -17.06 2.89
C ARG A 201 -12.18 -16.17 1.82
N ILE A 202 -11.42 -15.15 2.22
CA ILE A 202 -10.68 -14.28 1.29
C ILE A 202 -9.58 -15.07 0.59
N CYS A 203 -8.74 -15.80 1.34
CA CYS A 203 -7.66 -16.61 0.79
C CYS A 203 -8.17 -17.66 -0.19
N GLU A 204 -9.29 -18.34 0.13
CA GLU A 204 -9.92 -19.30 -0.77
C GLU A 204 -10.49 -18.68 -2.03
N ALA A 205 -11.06 -17.46 -1.93
CA ALA A 205 -11.58 -16.75 -3.09
C ALA A 205 -10.44 -16.38 -4.07
N GLN A 206 -9.30 -15.93 -3.56
CA GLN A 206 -8.12 -15.62 -4.37
C GLN A 206 -7.47 -16.89 -4.92
N ALA A 207 -7.32 -17.93 -4.11
CA ALA A 207 -6.78 -19.21 -4.56
C ALA A 207 -7.61 -19.83 -5.71
N ARG A 208 -8.95 -19.72 -5.65
CA ARG A 208 -9.82 -20.19 -6.75
C ARG A 208 -9.56 -19.47 -8.06
N MET A 209 -9.24 -18.17 -8.03
CA MET A 209 -8.96 -17.41 -9.24
C MET A 209 -7.73 -17.94 -9.99
N TYR A 210 -6.69 -18.36 -9.26
CA TYR A 210 -5.43 -18.85 -9.83
C TYR A 210 -5.27 -20.37 -9.87
N GLY A 211 -6.27 -21.12 -9.38
CA GLY A 211 -6.25 -22.59 -9.38
C GLY A 211 -5.44 -23.21 -8.25
N GLY A 212 -5.11 -22.46 -7.21
CA GLY A 212 -4.40 -22.94 -6.02
C GLY A 212 -3.44 -21.92 -5.44
N LEU A 213 -2.72 -22.34 -4.40
CA LEU A 213 -1.73 -21.50 -3.70
C LEU A 213 -0.31 -21.92 -4.09
N PRO A 214 0.60 -20.96 -4.40
CA PRO A 214 1.98 -21.25 -4.79
C PRO A 214 2.92 -21.37 -3.59
N VAL A 215 2.40 -21.64 -2.39
CA VAL A 215 3.16 -21.75 -1.14
C VAL A 215 2.70 -22.96 -0.33
N PRO A 216 3.61 -23.61 0.43
CA PRO A 216 3.25 -24.71 1.31
C PRO A 216 2.64 -24.27 2.65
N ARG A 217 2.81 -23.01 3.03
CA ARG A 217 2.23 -22.36 4.22
C ARG A 217 2.24 -20.84 4.02
N TYR A 218 1.42 -20.11 4.80
CA TYR A 218 1.40 -18.65 4.78
C TYR A 218 1.34 -18.06 6.19
N LEU A 219 1.99 -16.91 6.39
CA LEU A 219 2.10 -16.25 7.69
C LEU A 219 1.60 -14.80 7.61
N PHE A 220 0.57 -14.48 8.40
CA PHE A 220 0.14 -13.10 8.65
C PHE A 220 0.80 -12.59 9.93
N LEU A 221 1.47 -11.44 9.88
CA LEU A 221 2.00 -10.72 11.02
C LEU A 221 1.14 -9.47 11.22
N LEU A 222 0.30 -9.43 12.25
CA LEU A 222 -0.67 -8.36 12.49
C LEU A 222 -0.27 -7.52 13.71
N TYR A 223 0.02 -6.25 13.49
CA TYR A 223 0.38 -5.27 14.52
C TYR A 223 -0.81 -4.35 14.80
N LEU A 224 -1.39 -4.46 16.00
CA LEU A 224 -2.48 -3.61 16.47
C LEU A 224 -1.92 -2.44 17.26
N THR A 225 -1.99 -1.24 16.68
CA THR A 225 -1.40 -0.02 17.23
C THR A 225 -2.45 1.02 17.60
N ASP A 226 -2.03 2.16 18.13
CA ASP A 226 -2.89 3.31 18.41
C ASP A 226 -3.29 4.05 17.13
N LYS A 227 -2.42 4.07 16.13
CA LYS A 227 -2.57 4.77 14.85
C LYS A 227 -1.72 4.13 13.76
N GLY A 228 -1.95 4.58 12.53
CA GLY A 228 -1.24 4.07 11.35
C GLY A 228 -1.97 2.88 10.71
N ARG A 229 -1.76 2.75 9.41
CA ARG A 229 -2.26 1.66 8.57
C ARG A 229 -1.25 1.39 7.48
N GLY A 230 -1.01 0.14 7.18
CA GLY A 230 -0.16 -0.27 6.07
C GLY A 230 0.05 -1.76 6.04
N GLY A 231 0.49 -2.24 4.90
CA GLY A 231 0.93 -3.60 4.70
C GLY A 231 2.27 -3.63 4.01
N LEU A 232 2.88 -4.80 4.03
CA LEU A 232 4.02 -5.16 3.20
C LEU A 232 3.93 -6.63 2.88
N GLU A 233 3.86 -6.87 1.60
CA GLU A 233 3.73 -8.20 1.00
C GLU A 233 5.07 -8.92 0.93
N HIS A 234 5.02 -10.24 1.10
CA HIS A 234 6.15 -11.16 0.96
C HIS A 234 5.73 -12.45 0.24
N GLN A 235 6.68 -13.25 -0.23
CA GLN A 235 6.41 -14.46 -1.02
C GLN A 235 5.56 -15.51 -0.29
N ALA A 236 5.62 -15.57 1.04
CA ALA A 236 4.88 -16.53 1.85
C ALA A 236 4.42 -15.94 3.19
N SER A 237 4.42 -14.61 3.31
CA SER A 237 3.92 -13.89 4.49
C SER A 237 3.48 -12.48 4.12
N THR A 238 2.86 -11.81 5.07
CA THR A 238 2.63 -10.36 5.04
C THR A 238 2.72 -9.76 6.43
N ALA A 239 3.22 -8.52 6.50
CA ALA A 239 3.16 -7.70 7.71
C ALA A 239 2.05 -6.65 7.57
N LEU A 240 1.14 -6.59 8.54
CA LEU A 240 -0.01 -5.70 8.56
C LEU A 240 0.06 -4.81 9.80
N LEU A 241 -0.03 -3.50 9.62
CA LEU A 241 -0.17 -2.52 10.70
C LEU A 241 -1.58 -1.93 10.64
N PHE A 242 -2.33 -2.00 11.75
CA PHE A 242 -3.71 -1.54 11.78
C PHE A 242 -4.06 -0.88 13.11
N PRO A 243 -4.88 0.22 13.12
CA PRO A 243 -5.29 0.86 14.36
C PRO A 243 -6.29 -0.02 15.12
N ARG A 244 -5.96 -0.36 16.37
CA ARG A 244 -6.77 -1.22 17.26
C ARG A 244 -8.22 -0.73 17.37
N ALA A 245 -8.42 0.57 17.49
CA ALA A 245 -9.74 1.17 17.59
C ALA A 245 -10.63 0.91 16.36
N GLY A 246 -10.03 0.64 15.20
CA GLY A 246 -10.77 0.29 13.98
C GLY A 246 -11.54 -1.01 14.11
N LEU A 247 -11.07 -1.97 14.90
CA LEU A 247 -11.69 -3.29 15.05
C LEU A 247 -13.07 -3.25 15.72
N SER A 248 -13.42 -2.15 16.39
CA SER A 248 -14.71 -2.00 17.08
C SER A 248 -15.87 -1.59 16.16
N SER A 249 -15.60 -1.24 14.90
CA SER A 249 -16.61 -0.82 13.94
C SER A 249 -16.68 -1.74 12.74
N SER A 250 -17.87 -1.89 12.15
CA SER A 250 -18.06 -2.66 10.91
C SER A 250 -17.18 -2.12 9.77
N ARG A 251 -17.08 -0.79 9.65
CA ARG A 251 -16.22 -0.14 8.65
C ARG A 251 -14.75 -0.48 8.84
N GLY A 252 -14.26 -0.37 10.06
CA GLY A 252 -12.85 -0.66 10.34
C GLY A 252 -12.53 -2.14 10.21
N TRP A 253 -13.48 -3.04 10.52
CA TRP A 253 -13.34 -4.47 10.25
C TRP A 253 -13.21 -4.73 8.73
N GLU A 254 -14.11 -4.17 7.92
CA GLU A 254 -14.00 -4.23 6.45
C GLU A 254 -12.65 -3.67 5.96
N ASP A 255 -12.17 -2.56 6.54
CA ASP A 255 -10.90 -1.94 6.16
C ASP A 255 -9.69 -2.84 6.51
N LEU A 256 -9.73 -3.60 7.61
CA LEU A 256 -8.73 -4.63 7.93
C LEU A 256 -8.78 -5.77 6.91
N LEU A 257 -9.98 -6.28 6.59
CA LEU A 257 -10.13 -7.37 5.62
C LEU A 257 -9.68 -6.97 4.21
N THR A 258 -9.98 -5.72 3.81
CA THR A 258 -9.49 -5.16 2.53
C THR A 258 -7.97 -5.08 2.51
N LEU A 259 -7.34 -4.59 3.60
CA LEU A 259 -5.89 -4.57 3.72
C LEU A 259 -5.30 -5.99 3.62
N ALA A 260 -5.86 -6.94 4.37
CA ALA A 260 -5.39 -8.33 4.31
C ALA A 260 -5.58 -8.97 2.91
N ALA A 261 -6.68 -8.64 2.22
CA ALA A 261 -6.93 -9.11 0.86
C ALA A 261 -5.95 -8.51 -0.14
N HIS A 262 -5.58 -7.23 0.00
CA HIS A 262 -4.57 -6.54 -0.80
C HIS A 262 -3.22 -7.25 -0.68
N GLU A 263 -2.72 -7.38 0.54
CA GLU A 263 -1.41 -7.97 0.80
C GLU A 263 -1.35 -9.46 0.41
N TYR A 264 -2.46 -10.19 0.56
CA TYR A 264 -2.50 -11.58 0.18
C TYR A 264 -2.54 -11.78 -1.35
N PHE A 265 -3.17 -10.84 -2.10
CA PHE A 265 -3.20 -10.88 -3.56
C PHE A 265 -1.80 -10.72 -4.16
N HIS A 266 -0.94 -10.00 -3.50
CA HIS A 266 0.47 -9.87 -3.87
C HIS A 266 1.23 -11.21 -3.91
N LEU A 267 0.68 -12.28 -3.33
CA LEU A 267 1.25 -13.61 -3.47
C LEU A 267 1.52 -13.98 -4.94
N TRP A 268 0.64 -13.53 -5.83
CA TRP A 268 0.78 -13.66 -7.28
C TRP A 268 1.24 -12.35 -7.92
N ASN A 269 0.50 -11.27 -7.68
CA ASN A 269 0.71 -9.97 -8.31
C ASN A 269 1.72 -9.15 -7.52
N ILE A 270 2.91 -9.07 -8.05
CA ILE A 270 4.20 -8.51 -7.69
C ILE A 270 5.19 -9.48 -7.02
N LYS A 271 4.79 -10.44 -6.19
CA LYS A 271 5.82 -11.33 -5.60
C LYS A 271 6.33 -12.38 -6.59
N ARG A 272 5.49 -12.79 -7.54
CA ARG A 272 5.86 -13.77 -8.59
C ARG A 272 5.72 -13.17 -9.98
N VAL A 273 4.55 -12.68 -10.34
CA VAL A 273 4.34 -11.86 -11.54
C VAL A 273 4.75 -10.43 -11.19
N LYS A 274 5.85 -9.93 -11.71
CA LYS A 274 6.43 -8.62 -11.36
C LYS A 274 6.98 -7.91 -12.61
N PRO A 275 7.15 -6.58 -12.58
CA PRO A 275 7.82 -5.87 -13.67
C PRO A 275 9.22 -6.42 -13.93
N ARG A 276 9.61 -6.54 -15.20
CA ARG A 276 10.96 -6.99 -15.58
C ARG A 276 12.05 -6.09 -15.02
N ALA A 277 11.78 -4.81 -14.87
CA ALA A 277 12.70 -3.85 -14.26
C ALA A 277 13.04 -4.17 -12.78
N LEU A 278 12.26 -5.03 -12.12
CA LEU A 278 12.51 -5.50 -10.77
C LEU A 278 13.20 -6.89 -10.72
N VAL A 279 13.73 -7.37 -11.85
CA VAL A 279 14.35 -8.71 -11.92
C VAL A 279 15.76 -8.62 -12.53
N PRO A 280 16.81 -8.91 -11.71
CA PRO A 280 16.81 -9.02 -10.26
C PRO A 280 16.65 -7.66 -9.58
N PHE A 281 16.31 -7.64 -8.30
CA PHE A 281 16.29 -6.39 -7.53
C PHE A 281 17.71 -5.80 -7.44
N ASP A 282 17.84 -4.49 -7.71
CA ASP A 282 19.04 -3.71 -7.35
C ASP A 282 18.80 -3.06 -5.98
N TYR A 283 19.43 -3.60 -4.94
CA TYR A 283 19.30 -3.10 -3.58
C TYR A 283 20.12 -1.83 -3.30
N ALA A 284 20.90 -1.35 -4.27
CA ALA A 284 21.77 -0.18 -4.12
C ALA A 284 21.08 1.14 -4.45
N GLN A 285 20.02 1.09 -5.26
CA GLN A 285 19.33 2.25 -5.82
C GLN A 285 17.88 1.92 -6.17
N GLU A 286 17.18 2.91 -6.66
CA GLU A 286 15.81 2.80 -7.16
C GLU A 286 15.75 1.90 -8.40
N ASN A 287 14.65 1.15 -8.54
CA ASN A 287 14.36 0.30 -9.70
C ASN A 287 13.09 0.84 -10.37
N TYR A 288 13.24 1.49 -11.51
CA TYR A 288 12.17 2.25 -12.16
C TYR A 288 11.33 1.37 -13.09
N THR A 289 10.00 1.49 -12.96
CA THR A 289 9.01 0.89 -13.85
C THR A 289 7.77 1.78 -13.94
N SER A 290 7.13 1.81 -15.11
CA SER A 290 5.85 2.49 -15.31
C SER A 290 4.64 1.61 -14.92
N LEU A 291 4.86 0.38 -14.43
CA LEU A 291 3.82 -0.63 -14.24
C LEU A 291 3.23 -0.70 -12.82
N LEU A 292 3.65 0.15 -11.86
CA LEU A 292 3.11 0.04 -10.49
C LEU A 292 1.59 0.21 -10.43
N TRP A 293 0.98 0.93 -11.37
CA TRP A 293 -0.48 1.02 -11.49
C TRP A 293 -1.14 -0.35 -11.68
N ALA A 294 -0.49 -1.28 -12.41
CA ALA A 294 -1.00 -2.62 -12.65
C ALA A 294 -0.70 -3.57 -11.48
N PHE A 295 0.41 -3.36 -10.77
CA PHE A 295 0.81 -4.24 -9.67
C PHE A 295 0.25 -3.80 -8.32
N GLU A 296 -0.01 -2.51 -8.12
CA GLU A 296 -0.61 -1.95 -6.93
C GLU A 296 -2.06 -1.49 -7.15
N GLY A 297 -2.31 -0.77 -8.26
CA GLY A 297 -3.64 -0.28 -8.56
C GLY A 297 -4.62 -1.41 -8.90
N SER A 298 -4.20 -2.43 -9.69
CA SER A 298 -5.05 -3.62 -9.87
C SER A 298 -5.23 -4.39 -8.58
N THR A 299 -4.22 -4.48 -7.72
CA THR A 299 -4.36 -5.09 -6.39
C THR A 299 -5.37 -4.33 -5.53
N ALA A 300 -5.37 -2.97 -5.57
CA ALA A 300 -6.36 -2.15 -4.90
C ALA A 300 -7.79 -2.34 -5.45
N TYR A 301 -7.93 -2.59 -6.76
CA TYR A 301 -9.22 -2.99 -7.35
C TYR A 301 -9.68 -4.35 -6.81
N TYR A 302 -8.78 -5.32 -6.77
CA TYR A 302 -9.09 -6.67 -6.33
C TYR A 302 -9.31 -6.78 -4.82
N ASP A 303 -8.71 -5.96 -3.99
CA ASP A 303 -8.81 -6.07 -2.54
C ASP A 303 -10.26 -5.97 -2.05
N ASN A 304 -11.00 -4.94 -2.45
CA ASN A 304 -12.42 -4.79 -2.17
C ASN A 304 -13.27 -5.84 -2.90
N LEU A 305 -12.92 -6.17 -4.14
CA LEU A 305 -13.64 -7.16 -4.94
C LEU A 305 -13.54 -8.57 -4.33
N PHE A 306 -12.39 -8.95 -3.75
CA PHE A 306 -12.25 -10.24 -3.07
C PHE A 306 -12.97 -10.28 -1.73
N VAL A 307 -13.03 -9.19 -0.98
CA VAL A 307 -13.91 -9.12 0.21
C VAL A 307 -15.37 -9.30 -0.19
N ARG A 308 -15.79 -8.72 -1.34
CA ARG A 308 -17.12 -8.97 -1.93
C ARG A 308 -17.29 -10.44 -2.36
N ARG A 309 -16.35 -11.00 -3.13
CA ARG A 309 -16.39 -12.40 -3.64
C ARG A 309 -16.35 -13.42 -2.51
N ALA A 310 -15.72 -13.10 -1.40
CA ALA A 310 -15.75 -13.90 -0.17
C ALA A 310 -17.11 -13.82 0.57
N GLY A 311 -18.05 -12.97 0.10
CA GLY A 311 -19.35 -12.77 0.74
C GLY A 311 -19.27 -12.02 2.08
N LEU A 312 -18.20 -11.23 2.28
CA LEU A 312 -17.96 -10.43 3.48
C LEU A 312 -18.36 -8.94 3.29
N MET A 313 -18.76 -8.60 2.07
CA MET A 313 -19.26 -7.29 1.69
C MET A 313 -20.43 -7.45 0.72
N SER A 314 -21.49 -6.64 0.86
CA SER A 314 -22.58 -6.64 -0.10
C SER A 314 -22.17 -5.98 -1.42
N ALA A 315 -22.87 -6.29 -2.53
CA ALA A 315 -22.61 -5.65 -3.82
C ALA A 315 -22.85 -4.12 -3.74
N GLN A 316 -23.91 -3.69 -3.04
CA GLN A 316 -24.15 -2.26 -2.82
C GLN A 316 -23.01 -1.58 -2.07
N ARG A 317 -22.45 -2.24 -1.05
CA ARG A 317 -21.35 -1.69 -0.27
C ARG A 317 -20.07 -1.57 -1.13
N TYR A 318 -19.81 -2.56 -1.99
CA TYR A 318 -18.72 -2.50 -2.96
C TYR A 318 -18.87 -1.31 -3.92
N VAL A 319 -20.05 -1.14 -4.51
CA VAL A 319 -20.38 0.00 -5.41
C VAL A 319 -20.21 1.33 -4.66
N THR A 320 -20.62 1.40 -3.39
CA THR A 320 -20.40 2.58 -2.54
C THR A 320 -18.92 2.87 -2.37
N ARG A 321 -18.08 1.86 -2.06
CA ARG A 321 -16.64 2.04 -1.92
C ARG A 321 -15.99 2.50 -3.23
N LEU A 322 -16.41 1.96 -4.37
CA LEU A 322 -15.93 2.42 -5.67
C LEU A 322 -16.29 3.89 -5.92
N GLY A 323 -17.49 4.33 -5.52
CA GLY A 323 -17.88 5.74 -5.54
C GLY A 323 -17.03 6.62 -4.59
N GLU A 324 -16.61 6.09 -3.43
CA GLU A 324 -15.69 6.77 -2.53
C GLU A 324 -14.29 6.92 -3.18
N THR A 325 -13.80 5.89 -3.89
CA THR A 325 -12.55 5.93 -4.66
C THR A 325 -12.61 6.96 -5.79
N LEU A 326 -13.71 6.97 -6.56
CA LEU A 326 -13.95 7.99 -7.59
C LEU A 326 -13.97 9.41 -7.00
N THR A 327 -14.61 9.60 -5.84
CA THR A 327 -14.62 10.89 -5.12
C THR A 327 -13.21 11.34 -4.76
N HIS A 328 -12.39 10.44 -4.24
CA HIS A 328 -11.00 10.74 -3.91
C HIS A 328 -10.21 11.14 -5.16
N LEU A 329 -10.38 10.41 -6.27
CA LEU A 329 -9.74 10.76 -7.55
C LEU A 329 -10.16 12.16 -8.02
N HIS A 330 -11.48 12.46 -8.04
CA HIS A 330 -12.00 13.75 -8.50
C HIS A 330 -11.62 14.92 -7.60
N SER A 331 -11.41 14.67 -6.31
CA SER A 331 -10.99 15.71 -5.35
C SER A 331 -9.47 15.97 -5.33
N THR A 332 -8.70 15.28 -6.19
CA THR A 332 -7.23 15.42 -6.28
C THR A 332 -6.86 16.16 -7.57
N PRO A 333 -6.51 17.47 -7.52
CA PRO A 333 -6.15 18.25 -8.73
C PRO A 333 -4.96 17.68 -9.50
N GLY A 334 -4.01 17.04 -8.81
CA GLY A 334 -2.83 16.42 -9.39
C GLY A 334 -3.13 15.40 -10.51
N ARG A 335 -4.39 14.88 -10.60
CA ARG A 335 -4.82 14.02 -11.71
C ARG A 335 -4.76 14.71 -13.08
N HIS A 336 -4.80 16.06 -13.09
CA HIS A 336 -4.68 16.88 -14.30
C HIS A 336 -3.23 17.29 -14.59
N VAL A 337 -2.30 17.00 -13.68
CA VAL A 337 -0.88 17.40 -13.77
C VAL A 337 0.01 16.21 -14.08
N GLN A 338 -0.24 15.07 -13.43
CA GLN A 338 0.60 13.88 -13.55
C GLN A 338 -0.15 12.72 -14.23
N THR A 339 0.48 12.09 -15.21
CA THR A 339 -0.04 10.88 -15.85
C THR A 339 0.12 9.67 -14.92
N LEU A 340 -0.66 8.61 -15.15
CA LEU A 340 -0.60 7.41 -14.32
C LEU A 340 0.72 6.62 -14.52
N ALA A 341 1.22 6.58 -15.76
CA ALA A 341 2.51 5.96 -16.05
C ALA A 341 3.67 6.71 -15.36
N GLU A 342 3.66 8.05 -15.37
CA GLU A 342 4.63 8.85 -14.63
C GLU A 342 4.51 8.65 -13.11
N ALA A 343 3.29 8.62 -12.57
CA ALA A 343 3.07 8.38 -11.14
C ALA A 343 3.68 7.06 -10.66
N SER A 344 3.60 6.01 -11.50
CA SER A 344 4.28 4.73 -11.26
C SER A 344 5.80 4.88 -11.32
N LEU A 345 6.32 5.50 -12.38
CA LEU A 345 7.77 5.62 -12.63
C LEU A 345 8.49 6.41 -11.53
N VAL A 346 7.93 7.55 -11.11
CA VAL A 346 8.55 8.45 -10.13
C VAL A 346 8.01 8.27 -8.71
N SER A 347 7.41 7.12 -8.42
CA SER A 347 6.88 6.79 -7.09
C SER A 347 7.88 7.04 -5.96
N TRP A 348 9.15 6.73 -6.18
CA TRP A 348 10.27 6.88 -5.26
C TRP A 348 10.46 8.29 -4.72
N VAL A 349 10.19 9.30 -5.52
CA VAL A 349 10.47 10.71 -5.19
C VAL A 349 9.21 11.55 -5.00
N LYS A 350 8.03 11.07 -5.46
CA LYS A 350 6.74 11.76 -5.29
C LYS A 350 5.83 11.03 -4.30
N HIS A 351 5.32 9.84 -4.64
CA HIS A 351 4.32 9.14 -3.82
C HIS A 351 4.83 8.81 -2.41
N TYR A 352 6.07 8.34 -2.29
CA TYR A 352 6.68 7.99 -1.00
C TYR A 352 7.35 9.17 -0.27
N ARG A 353 7.39 10.36 -0.88
CA ARG A 353 7.90 11.62 -0.29
C ARG A 353 6.91 12.76 -0.48
N PRO A 354 5.66 12.61 0.00
CA PRO A 354 4.67 13.65 -0.18
C PRO A 354 5.02 14.89 0.65
N ASP A 355 4.61 16.04 0.12
CA ASP A 355 4.61 17.34 0.77
C ASP A 355 3.20 17.95 0.76
N GLU A 356 3.07 19.17 1.23
CA GLU A 356 1.80 19.90 1.30
C GLU A 356 1.24 20.26 -0.09
N HIS A 357 2.08 20.28 -1.13
CA HIS A 357 1.71 20.56 -2.52
C HIS A 357 1.36 19.30 -3.32
N SER A 358 1.69 18.13 -2.81
CA SER A 358 1.47 16.85 -3.50
C SER A 358 0.03 16.63 -4.01
N PRO A 359 -1.05 17.07 -3.33
CA PRO A 359 -2.40 16.97 -3.88
C PRO A 359 -2.60 17.72 -5.19
N ASN A 360 -1.82 18.78 -5.45
CA ASN A 360 -1.88 19.59 -6.67
C ASN A 360 -1.00 19.06 -7.79
N SER A 361 0.06 18.31 -7.47
CA SER A 361 1.14 17.98 -8.42
C SER A 361 1.30 16.49 -8.71
N ALA A 362 0.60 15.62 -7.97
CA ALA A 362 0.75 14.18 -8.07
C ALA A 362 -0.58 13.45 -7.99
N ILE A 363 -0.62 12.27 -8.61
CA ILE A 363 -1.72 11.32 -8.45
C ILE A 363 -1.20 9.98 -7.95
N SER A 364 -1.92 9.35 -7.02
CA SER A 364 -1.57 8.02 -6.54
C SER A 364 -1.83 6.97 -7.62
N TYR A 365 -0.81 6.15 -7.92
CA TYR A 365 -0.96 5.02 -8.84
C TYR A 365 -1.78 3.88 -8.22
N TYR A 366 -1.94 3.83 -6.89
CA TYR A 366 -2.93 2.98 -6.22
C TYR A 366 -4.34 3.46 -6.57
N LEU A 367 -4.64 4.73 -6.29
CA LEU A 367 -5.96 5.33 -6.44
C LEU A 367 -6.43 5.37 -7.91
N LYS A 368 -5.66 6.00 -8.80
CA LYS A 368 -6.04 6.08 -10.22
C LYS A 368 -5.94 4.72 -10.88
N GLY A 369 -4.98 3.87 -10.46
CA GLY A 369 -4.82 2.52 -10.94
C GLY A 369 -5.98 1.58 -10.56
N GLU A 370 -6.57 1.72 -9.35
CA GLU A 370 -7.79 1.03 -8.95
C GLU A 370 -8.95 1.35 -9.90
N VAL A 371 -9.16 2.64 -10.18
CA VAL A 371 -10.22 3.09 -11.10
C VAL A 371 -9.97 2.59 -12.52
N VAL A 372 -8.75 2.70 -13.03
CA VAL A 372 -8.38 2.21 -14.37
C VAL A 372 -8.58 0.70 -14.47
N SER A 373 -8.25 -0.06 -13.42
CA SER A 373 -8.46 -1.52 -13.40
C SER A 373 -9.95 -1.88 -13.38
N ALA A 374 -10.77 -1.13 -12.65
CA ALA A 374 -12.23 -1.31 -12.67
C ALA A 374 -12.81 -1.05 -14.07
N LEU A 375 -12.37 0.04 -14.72
CA LEU A 375 -12.80 0.36 -16.09
C LEU A 375 -12.30 -0.68 -17.09
N LEU A 376 -11.05 -1.13 -16.97
CA LEU A 376 -10.47 -2.17 -17.82
C LEU A 376 -11.21 -3.50 -17.72
N ASP A 377 -11.58 -3.92 -16.49
CA ASP A 377 -12.38 -5.13 -16.29
C ASP A 377 -13.73 -5.03 -17.03
N LEU A 378 -14.42 -3.89 -16.92
CA LEU A 378 -15.69 -3.66 -17.60
C LEU A 378 -15.52 -3.54 -19.14
N GLU A 379 -14.44 -2.94 -19.63
CA GLU A 379 -14.13 -2.88 -21.06
C GLU A 379 -13.89 -4.28 -21.67
N ILE A 380 -13.14 -5.13 -20.97
CA ILE A 380 -12.92 -6.52 -21.40
C ILE A 380 -14.25 -7.28 -21.41
N ARG A 381 -15.07 -7.14 -20.35
CA ARG A 381 -16.41 -7.74 -20.27
C ARG A 381 -17.29 -7.29 -21.41
N ARG A 382 -17.35 -5.99 -21.68
CA ARG A 382 -18.12 -5.41 -22.78
C ARG A 382 -17.66 -5.94 -24.14
N ALA A 383 -16.35 -5.97 -24.39
CA ALA A 383 -15.79 -6.43 -25.65
C ALA A 383 -16.06 -7.93 -25.92
N THR A 384 -16.15 -8.73 -24.87
CA THR A 384 -16.29 -10.20 -24.97
C THR A 384 -17.71 -10.70 -24.63
N GLY A 385 -18.67 -9.82 -24.37
CA GLY A 385 -20.02 -10.21 -23.93
C GLY A 385 -20.00 -10.98 -22.61
N ASP A 386 -19.19 -10.52 -21.64
CA ASP A 386 -18.96 -11.11 -20.32
C ASP A 386 -18.29 -12.50 -20.32
N ALA A 387 -17.79 -12.98 -21.46
CA ALA A 387 -17.07 -14.25 -21.55
C ALA A 387 -15.66 -14.18 -20.93
N LYS A 388 -15.06 -12.99 -20.86
CA LYS A 388 -13.75 -12.70 -20.29
C LYS A 388 -13.79 -11.48 -19.38
N SER A 389 -12.78 -11.36 -18.53
CA SER A 389 -12.66 -10.30 -17.53
C SER A 389 -11.18 -10.01 -17.23
N LEU A 390 -10.90 -9.06 -16.35
CA LEU A 390 -9.54 -8.81 -15.85
C LEU A 390 -8.95 -10.06 -15.17
N ASP A 391 -9.77 -10.94 -14.59
CA ASP A 391 -9.29 -12.22 -14.04
C ASP A 391 -8.56 -13.07 -15.11
N ASP A 392 -9.01 -13.05 -16.37
CA ASP A 392 -8.35 -13.78 -17.46
C ASP A 392 -7.00 -13.16 -17.80
N VAL A 393 -6.88 -11.84 -17.74
CA VAL A 393 -5.60 -11.14 -17.90
C VAL A 393 -4.62 -11.55 -16.79
N MET A 394 -5.07 -11.53 -15.56
CA MET A 394 -4.22 -11.89 -14.41
C MET A 394 -3.79 -13.36 -14.47
N ARG A 395 -4.69 -14.28 -14.86
CA ARG A 395 -4.33 -15.70 -15.08
C ARG A 395 -3.32 -15.86 -16.23
N ARG A 396 -3.48 -15.11 -17.33
CA ARG A 396 -2.56 -15.17 -18.46
C ARG A 396 -1.19 -14.63 -18.10
N LEU A 397 -1.13 -13.55 -17.30
CA LEU A 397 0.14 -13.03 -16.76
C LEU A 397 0.80 -14.05 -15.81
N TRP A 398 0.01 -14.74 -14.99
CA TRP A 398 0.49 -15.81 -14.12
C TRP A 398 1.06 -16.99 -14.92
N GLU A 399 0.35 -17.45 -15.95
CA GLU A 399 0.82 -18.53 -16.84
C GLU A 399 2.15 -18.19 -17.52
N ARG A 400 2.38 -16.93 -17.87
CA ARG A 400 3.56 -16.48 -18.64
C ARG A 400 4.74 -16.06 -17.76
N HIS A 401 4.47 -15.48 -16.63
CA HIS A 401 5.48 -14.78 -15.82
C HIS A 401 5.47 -15.17 -14.34
N GLY A 402 4.66 -16.16 -13.94
CA GLY A 402 4.61 -16.67 -12.57
C GLY A 402 5.90 -17.36 -12.12
N ASP A 403 6.78 -17.68 -13.06
CA ASP A 403 8.14 -18.17 -12.83
C ASP A 403 9.14 -17.09 -12.38
N GLY A 404 8.71 -15.82 -12.35
CA GLY A 404 9.56 -14.68 -11.99
C GLY A 404 10.39 -14.11 -13.15
N SER A 405 10.12 -14.50 -14.41
CA SER A 405 10.82 -13.99 -15.60
C SER A 405 10.64 -12.49 -15.84
N GLY A 406 9.62 -11.89 -15.23
CA GLY A 406 9.32 -10.47 -15.30
C GLY A 406 8.46 -10.06 -16.51
N VAL A 407 7.46 -9.22 -16.24
CA VAL A 407 6.53 -8.65 -17.23
C VAL A 407 7.20 -7.46 -17.93
N PRO A 408 7.28 -7.41 -19.27
CA PRO A 408 7.79 -6.24 -19.98
C PRO A 408 6.87 -5.02 -19.75
N GLU A 409 7.39 -3.81 -19.99
CA GLU A 409 6.64 -2.55 -19.73
C GLU A 409 5.32 -2.44 -20.52
N ASP A 410 5.22 -3.08 -21.69
CA ASP A 410 4.01 -3.20 -22.51
C ASP A 410 3.20 -4.48 -22.27
N GLY A 411 3.70 -5.39 -21.41
CA GLY A 411 3.19 -6.75 -21.29
C GLY A 411 1.78 -6.84 -20.72
N VAL A 412 1.39 -5.94 -19.82
CA VAL A 412 0.03 -5.89 -19.25
C VAL A 412 -0.97 -5.44 -20.33
N GLU A 413 -0.64 -4.38 -21.08
CA GLU A 413 -1.48 -3.82 -22.13
C GLU A 413 -1.67 -4.82 -23.29
N ALA A 414 -0.58 -5.45 -23.72
CA ALA A 414 -0.62 -6.48 -24.76
C ALA A 414 -1.47 -7.69 -24.34
N THR A 415 -1.32 -8.15 -23.07
CA THR A 415 -2.10 -9.28 -22.55
C THR A 415 -3.59 -8.92 -22.42
N ALA A 416 -3.91 -7.70 -22.01
CA ALA A 416 -5.29 -7.24 -21.90
C ALA A 416 -5.97 -7.16 -23.27
N SER A 417 -5.28 -6.63 -24.29
CA SER A 417 -5.78 -6.59 -25.69
C SER A 417 -5.99 -7.98 -26.27
N GLU A 418 -5.06 -8.91 -26.00
CA GLU A 418 -5.20 -10.32 -26.40
C GLU A 418 -6.45 -10.97 -25.78
N VAL A 419 -6.64 -10.80 -24.47
CA VAL A 419 -7.78 -11.37 -23.73
C VAL A 419 -9.10 -10.76 -24.18
N ALA A 420 -9.13 -9.46 -24.42
CA ALA A 420 -10.31 -8.74 -24.93
C ALA A 420 -10.65 -9.10 -26.37
N GLY A 421 -9.69 -9.64 -27.14
CA GLY A 421 -9.84 -9.91 -28.57
C GLY A 421 -9.98 -8.64 -29.42
N THR A 422 -9.55 -7.49 -28.89
CA THR A 422 -9.58 -6.18 -29.56
C THR A 422 -8.42 -5.32 -29.11
N ASP A 423 -8.06 -4.32 -29.92
CA ASP A 423 -7.01 -3.36 -29.58
C ASP A 423 -7.51 -2.40 -28.49
N LEU A 424 -6.88 -2.46 -27.30
CA LEU A 424 -7.14 -1.57 -26.18
C LEU A 424 -6.12 -0.42 -26.08
N THR A 425 -5.25 -0.23 -27.06
CA THR A 425 -4.28 0.87 -27.09
C THR A 425 -4.93 2.24 -26.85
N PRO A 426 -6.08 2.59 -27.48
CA PRO A 426 -6.73 3.89 -27.22
C PRO A 426 -7.20 4.06 -25.77
N PHE A 427 -7.64 2.98 -25.12
CA PHE A 427 -7.98 2.99 -23.69
C PHE A 427 -6.74 3.28 -22.84
N PHE A 428 -5.64 2.55 -23.07
CA PHE A 428 -4.41 2.72 -22.31
C PHE A 428 -3.74 4.07 -22.57
N ASP A 429 -3.75 4.58 -23.79
CA ASP A 429 -3.20 5.90 -24.10
C ASP A 429 -3.88 6.98 -23.26
N ARG A 430 -5.23 7.00 -23.24
CA ARG A 430 -5.98 7.95 -22.41
C ARG A 430 -5.72 7.73 -20.92
N ALA A 431 -5.80 6.49 -20.43
CA ALA A 431 -5.75 6.19 -19.01
C ALA A 431 -4.37 6.38 -18.38
N LEU A 432 -3.31 6.00 -19.12
CA LEU A 432 -1.95 5.91 -18.59
C LEU A 432 -1.06 7.09 -19.00
N ARG A 433 -1.22 7.62 -20.25
CA ARG A 433 -0.25 8.53 -20.87
C ARG A 433 -0.74 9.96 -20.97
N THR A 434 -2.03 10.21 -20.64
CA THR A 434 -2.60 11.57 -20.62
C THR A 434 -3.11 11.94 -19.24
N THR A 435 -3.39 13.23 -19.06
CA THR A 435 -4.08 13.76 -17.87
C THR A 435 -5.56 14.08 -18.16
N GLU A 436 -6.08 13.60 -19.28
CA GLU A 436 -7.49 13.69 -19.61
C GLU A 436 -8.35 12.94 -18.59
N GLU A 437 -9.61 13.37 -18.45
CA GLU A 437 -10.56 12.65 -17.62
C GLU A 437 -10.83 11.25 -18.20
N LEU A 438 -10.97 10.28 -17.29
CA LEU A 438 -11.29 8.90 -17.65
C LEU A 438 -12.72 8.82 -18.22
N ASP A 439 -12.93 7.92 -19.16
CA ASP A 439 -14.25 7.65 -19.71
C ASP A 439 -14.99 6.64 -18.81
N TYR A 440 -16.02 7.12 -18.13
CA TYR A 440 -16.84 6.28 -17.24
C TYR A 440 -18.05 5.66 -17.94
N SER A 441 -18.23 5.85 -19.25
CA SER A 441 -19.39 5.35 -20.01
C SER A 441 -19.54 3.83 -19.93
N VAL A 442 -18.43 3.10 -19.72
CA VAL A 442 -18.44 1.63 -19.61
C VAL A 442 -19.23 1.13 -18.39
N PHE A 443 -19.45 1.94 -17.35
CA PHE A 443 -20.34 1.56 -16.24
C PHE A 443 -21.76 1.25 -16.69
N SER A 444 -22.20 1.83 -17.81
CA SER A 444 -23.51 1.52 -18.40
C SER A 444 -23.64 0.05 -18.83
N HIS A 445 -22.52 -0.65 -19.13
CA HIS A 445 -22.53 -2.09 -19.46
C HIS A 445 -23.13 -2.92 -18.31
N VAL A 446 -22.85 -2.53 -17.07
CA VAL A 446 -23.39 -3.19 -15.85
C VAL A 446 -24.58 -2.45 -15.24
N GLY A 447 -25.22 -1.54 -15.99
CA GLY A 447 -26.40 -0.79 -15.56
C GLY A 447 -26.13 0.24 -14.46
N LEU A 448 -24.90 0.75 -14.36
CA LEU A 448 -24.55 1.80 -13.41
C LEU A 448 -24.28 3.13 -14.14
N GLU A 449 -24.56 4.23 -13.44
CA GLU A 449 -24.31 5.58 -13.93
C GLU A 449 -23.57 6.40 -12.86
N PRO A 450 -22.45 7.05 -13.21
CA PRO A 450 -21.75 7.96 -12.32
C PRO A 450 -22.53 9.28 -12.20
N ASN A 451 -22.68 9.76 -11.00
CA ASN A 451 -23.31 11.03 -10.67
C ASN A 451 -22.39 11.87 -9.81
N PHE A 452 -22.53 13.19 -9.90
CA PHE A 452 -21.66 14.16 -9.27
C PHE A 452 -22.44 15.15 -8.43
N ARG A 453 -21.91 15.49 -7.26
CA ARG A 453 -22.44 16.53 -6.36
C ARG A 453 -21.32 17.21 -5.58
N PRO A 454 -21.51 18.39 -5.02
CA PRO A 454 -20.61 18.94 -4.03
C PRO A 454 -20.57 18.07 -2.78
N ARG A 455 -19.38 17.94 -2.15
CA ARG A 455 -19.25 17.27 -0.85
C ARG A 455 -20.01 18.05 0.24
N GLU A 456 -20.73 17.34 1.11
CA GLU A 456 -21.49 17.94 2.22
C GLU A 456 -20.57 18.51 3.32
N SER A 457 -19.40 17.92 3.52
CA SER A 457 -18.38 18.31 4.49
C SER A 457 -16.99 17.85 4.05
N VAL A 458 -15.95 18.25 4.75
CA VAL A 458 -14.58 17.74 4.53
C VAL A 458 -14.50 16.23 4.72
N GLY A 459 -15.30 15.65 5.61
CA GLY A 459 -15.37 14.21 5.87
C GLY A 459 -16.25 13.42 4.90
N ASP A 460 -16.96 14.09 3.98
CA ASP A 460 -17.81 13.41 2.99
C ASP A 460 -16.94 12.70 1.95
N LYS A 461 -17.02 11.38 1.96
CA LYS A 461 -16.26 10.50 1.05
C LYS A 461 -16.97 10.23 -0.27
N GLY A 462 -18.20 10.74 -0.46
CA GLY A 462 -19.03 10.38 -1.62
C GLY A 462 -19.58 8.95 -1.50
N GLY A 463 -19.69 8.24 -2.62
CA GLY A 463 -20.18 6.86 -2.70
C GLY A 463 -21.68 6.71 -2.54
N THR A 464 -22.37 7.72 -2.05
CA THR A 464 -23.82 7.73 -1.83
C THR A 464 -24.48 8.98 -2.41
N PRO A 465 -25.76 8.90 -2.81
CA PRO A 465 -26.52 10.08 -3.22
C PRO A 465 -26.65 11.07 -2.06
N PRO A 466 -27.00 12.33 -2.35
CA PRO A 466 -27.27 13.32 -1.30
C PRO A 466 -28.41 12.85 -0.38
N PRO A 467 -28.37 13.18 0.93
CA PRO A 467 -29.46 12.84 1.85
C PRO A 467 -30.81 13.39 1.36
N LYS A 468 -31.87 12.60 1.43
CA LYS A 468 -33.21 13.04 1.08
C LYS A 468 -33.64 14.26 1.93
N GLY A 469 -34.19 15.30 1.31
CA GLY A 469 -34.57 16.55 1.96
C GLY A 469 -33.47 17.61 2.01
N LYS A 470 -32.23 17.26 1.58
CA LYS A 470 -31.14 18.22 1.34
C LYS A 470 -30.70 18.23 -0.12
N ALA A 471 -31.36 17.44 -0.96
CA ALA A 471 -31.02 17.34 -2.37
C ALA A 471 -31.31 18.66 -3.07
N GLY A 472 -30.24 19.30 -3.57
CA GLY A 472 -30.29 20.20 -4.73
C GLY A 472 -31.16 21.45 -4.67
N GLU A 473 -31.99 21.65 -3.66
CA GLU A 473 -32.62 22.95 -3.38
C GLU A 473 -31.56 23.97 -2.98
N GLY A 474 -30.30 23.55 -3.19
CA GLY A 474 -29.10 24.20 -2.78
C GLY A 474 -28.74 25.38 -3.65
N ARG A 475 -28.97 26.54 -3.14
CA ARG A 475 -28.17 27.72 -3.39
C ARG A 475 -26.70 27.31 -3.56
N PRO A 476 -25.99 27.75 -4.64
CA PRO A 476 -24.57 27.49 -4.79
C PRO A 476 -23.80 27.89 -3.52
N LYS A 477 -22.99 26.98 -2.99
CA LYS A 477 -22.23 27.20 -1.77
C LYS A 477 -20.89 27.87 -2.09
N GLY A 478 -20.50 28.84 -1.24
CA GLY A 478 -19.16 29.41 -1.31
C GLY A 478 -18.09 28.40 -1.00
N TRP A 479 -16.96 28.54 -1.65
CA TRP A 479 -15.82 27.63 -1.53
C TRP A 479 -14.51 28.39 -1.40
N LEU A 480 -13.64 27.90 -0.53
CA LEU A 480 -12.34 28.52 -0.26
C LEU A 480 -11.18 27.77 -0.93
N GLY A 481 -11.24 26.45 -0.98
CA GLY A 481 -10.26 25.60 -1.63
C GLY A 481 -8.99 25.37 -0.81
N LEU A 482 -9.12 25.21 0.51
CA LEU A 482 -8.05 24.78 1.41
C LEU A 482 -8.52 23.64 2.30
N THR A 483 -7.56 22.92 2.86
CA THR A 483 -7.80 21.86 3.85
C THR A 483 -7.06 22.21 5.15
N PRO A 484 -7.76 22.23 6.32
CA PRO A 484 -7.10 22.44 7.60
C PRO A 484 -6.52 21.14 8.16
N LYS A 485 -5.46 21.25 9.00
CA LYS A 485 -4.97 20.20 9.90
C LYS A 485 -5.12 20.64 11.36
N GLY A 486 -5.41 19.68 12.24
CA GLY A 486 -5.72 20.01 13.63
C GLY A 486 -6.92 20.96 13.72
N SER A 487 -6.89 21.90 14.63
CA SER A 487 -8.01 22.83 14.84
C SER A 487 -7.98 24.09 13.96
N ALA A 488 -6.79 24.52 13.50
CA ALA A 488 -6.69 25.86 12.92
C ALA A 488 -5.61 26.05 11.83
N THR A 489 -4.71 25.11 11.62
CA THR A 489 -3.59 25.30 10.67
C THR A 489 -3.97 24.88 9.26
N VAL A 490 -3.61 25.66 8.24
CA VAL A 490 -3.78 25.30 6.83
C VAL A 490 -2.80 24.17 6.47
N ALA A 491 -3.31 23.02 6.03
CA ALA A 491 -2.50 21.89 5.60
C ALA A 491 -2.21 21.90 4.10
N THR A 492 -3.23 22.28 3.30
CA THR A 492 -3.13 22.30 1.84
C THR A 492 -3.92 23.46 1.30
N VAL A 493 -3.41 24.11 0.27
CA VAL A 493 -4.13 25.10 -0.55
C VAL A 493 -4.18 24.50 -1.97
N LEU A 494 -5.40 24.39 -2.51
CA LEU A 494 -5.60 23.77 -3.82
C LEU A 494 -5.28 24.77 -4.94
N ASP A 495 -4.66 24.29 -6.00
CA ASP A 495 -4.34 25.09 -7.18
C ASP A 495 -5.59 25.63 -7.85
N GLY A 496 -5.51 26.90 -8.32
CA GLY A 496 -6.63 27.62 -8.93
C GLY A 496 -7.79 27.90 -7.96
N SER A 497 -7.60 27.74 -6.65
CA SER A 497 -8.61 28.00 -5.65
C SER A 497 -8.63 29.48 -5.22
N PRO A 498 -9.78 29.98 -4.71
CA PRO A 498 -9.87 31.30 -4.10
C PRO A 498 -8.84 31.56 -2.99
N ALA A 499 -8.53 30.54 -2.20
CA ALA A 499 -7.51 30.64 -1.16
C ALA A 499 -6.12 30.90 -1.75
N GLN A 500 -5.75 30.22 -2.84
CA GLN A 500 -4.48 30.43 -3.52
C GLN A 500 -4.40 31.84 -4.15
N GLU A 501 -5.43 32.21 -4.90
CA GLU A 501 -5.49 33.53 -5.56
C GLU A 501 -5.43 34.70 -4.58
N ALA A 502 -6.05 34.53 -3.41
CA ALA A 502 -6.01 35.53 -2.35
C ALA A 502 -4.70 35.56 -1.57
N GLY A 503 -3.84 34.55 -1.73
CA GLY A 503 -2.55 34.47 -1.02
C GLY A 503 -2.68 33.93 0.40
N LEU A 504 -3.59 33.00 0.67
CA LEU A 504 -3.53 32.14 1.85
C LEU A 504 -2.49 31.07 1.61
N TYR A 505 -1.68 30.76 2.63
CA TYR A 505 -0.55 29.83 2.54
C TYR A 505 -0.72 28.64 3.48
N VAL A 506 -0.06 27.57 3.12
CA VAL A 506 0.17 26.46 4.03
C VAL A 506 0.89 26.96 5.29
N GLU A 507 0.57 26.37 6.43
CA GLU A 507 1.02 26.78 7.78
C GLU A 507 0.43 28.13 8.26
N ASP A 508 -0.45 28.81 7.52
CA ASP A 508 -1.23 29.90 8.10
C ASP A 508 -2.12 29.36 9.25
N GLU A 509 -2.07 30.01 10.40
CA GLU A 509 -2.95 29.70 11.52
C GLU A 509 -4.24 30.51 11.39
N LEU A 510 -5.37 29.83 11.19
CA LEU A 510 -6.70 30.42 11.01
C LEU A 510 -7.21 30.98 12.34
N VAL A 511 -7.58 32.24 12.37
CA VAL A 511 -8.00 32.96 13.59
C VAL A 511 -9.45 33.37 13.53
N ALA A 512 -9.85 34.06 12.44
CA ALA A 512 -11.20 34.62 12.31
C ALA A 512 -11.66 34.69 10.84
N LEU A 513 -12.98 34.70 10.66
CA LEU A 513 -13.66 35.03 9.43
C LEU A 513 -14.56 36.24 9.68
N ASP A 514 -14.36 37.34 8.93
CA ASP A 514 -15.08 38.61 9.09
C ASP A 514 -15.08 39.12 10.55
N GLY A 515 -13.96 38.94 11.26
CA GLY A 515 -13.79 39.33 12.67
C GLY A 515 -14.34 38.34 13.70
N TRP A 516 -14.99 37.26 13.28
CA TRP A 516 -15.51 36.23 14.19
C TRP A 516 -14.54 35.06 14.31
N LYS A 517 -14.21 34.69 15.53
CA LYS A 517 -13.33 33.54 15.81
C LYS A 517 -13.85 32.27 15.13
N VAL A 518 -12.97 31.54 14.46
CA VAL A 518 -13.23 30.25 13.82
C VAL A 518 -12.13 29.25 14.14
N ASP A 519 -12.46 27.96 14.06
CA ASP A 519 -11.51 26.89 13.78
C ASP A 519 -11.55 26.51 12.30
N GLY A 520 -10.70 25.57 11.87
CA GLY A 520 -10.64 25.19 10.46
C GLY A 520 -11.96 24.67 9.89
N ALA A 521 -12.69 23.85 10.64
CA ALA A 521 -13.99 23.31 10.24
C ALA A 521 -15.06 24.40 10.21
N GLY A 522 -15.08 25.27 11.22
CA GLY A 522 -16.00 26.41 11.32
C GLY A 522 -15.77 27.43 10.21
N LEU A 523 -14.51 27.67 9.81
CA LEU A 523 -14.19 28.53 8.66
C LEU A 523 -14.84 28.00 7.39
N LEU A 524 -14.63 26.72 7.07
CA LEU A 524 -15.16 26.10 5.87
C LEU A 524 -16.69 26.11 5.86
N THR A 525 -17.33 25.76 6.97
CA THR A 525 -18.79 25.77 7.11
C THR A 525 -19.36 27.17 6.88
N ARG A 526 -18.76 28.21 7.48
CA ARG A 526 -19.22 29.60 7.29
C ARG A 526 -19.00 30.13 5.87
N CYS A 527 -17.94 29.66 5.18
CA CYS A 527 -17.78 29.96 3.76
C CYS A 527 -18.88 29.31 2.92
N GLU A 528 -19.30 28.08 3.25
CA GLU A 528 -20.42 27.39 2.58
C GLU A 528 -21.76 28.06 2.80
N ASP A 529 -21.96 28.81 3.89
CA ASP A 529 -23.15 29.62 4.14
C ASP A 529 -23.22 30.89 3.26
N ARG A 530 -22.12 31.26 2.60
CA ARG A 530 -22.01 32.39 1.67
C ARG A 530 -22.25 31.95 0.23
N ARG A 531 -22.43 32.94 -0.67
CA ARG A 531 -22.56 32.68 -2.11
C ARG A 531 -21.20 32.77 -2.80
N PRO A 532 -20.99 32.04 -3.90
CA PRO A 532 -19.87 32.31 -4.80
C PRO A 532 -19.87 33.80 -5.24
N GLY A 533 -18.70 34.40 -5.32
CA GLY A 533 -18.50 35.82 -5.63
C GLY A 533 -18.58 36.75 -4.41
N GLU A 534 -19.06 36.31 -3.24
CA GLU A 534 -18.96 37.10 -2.01
C GLU A 534 -17.52 37.19 -1.52
N THR A 535 -17.14 38.40 -1.08
CA THR A 535 -15.82 38.62 -0.46
C THR A 535 -15.92 38.42 1.05
N VAL A 536 -15.03 37.60 1.60
CA VAL A 536 -14.87 37.41 3.03
C VAL A 536 -13.48 37.81 3.47
N ARG A 537 -13.27 38.17 4.74
CA ARG A 537 -11.96 38.49 5.31
C ARG A 537 -11.51 37.35 6.21
N VAL A 538 -10.45 36.65 5.79
CA VAL A 538 -9.83 35.59 6.58
C VAL A 538 -8.68 36.19 7.39
N THR A 539 -8.77 36.14 8.71
CA THR A 539 -7.68 36.56 9.61
C THR A 539 -6.82 35.36 9.93
N VAL A 540 -5.52 35.49 9.73
CA VAL A 540 -4.52 34.43 9.98
C VAL A 540 -3.33 34.96 10.73
N PHE A 541 -2.65 34.08 11.50
CA PHE A 541 -1.24 34.29 11.81
C PHE A 541 -0.40 33.58 10.76
N ARG A 542 0.41 34.35 10.07
CA ARG A 542 1.48 33.84 9.19
C ARG A 542 2.80 34.02 9.90
N ARG A 543 3.36 32.93 10.40
CA ARG A 543 4.42 32.99 11.40
C ARG A 543 3.92 33.84 12.58
N ASP A 544 4.62 34.85 13.00
CA ASP A 544 4.24 35.70 14.14
C ASP A 544 3.44 36.97 13.74
N ARG A 545 3.02 37.09 12.46
CA ARG A 545 2.34 38.27 11.96
C ARG A 545 0.87 38.03 11.73
N LEU A 546 0.03 38.84 12.37
CA LEU A 546 -1.41 38.86 12.10
C LEU A 546 -1.69 39.55 10.77
N LEU A 547 -2.45 38.89 9.89
CA LEU A 547 -2.86 39.36 8.58
C LEU A 547 -4.35 39.19 8.39
N GLU A 548 -4.96 40.15 7.69
CA GLU A 548 -6.31 39.99 7.12
C GLU A 548 -6.20 39.82 5.61
N VAL A 549 -6.73 38.73 5.10
CA VAL A 549 -6.69 38.37 3.68
C VAL A 549 -8.09 38.42 3.12
N PRO A 550 -8.40 39.34 2.21
CA PRO A 550 -9.69 39.36 1.53
C PRO A 550 -9.73 38.24 0.48
N VAL A 551 -10.76 37.41 0.52
CA VAL A 551 -10.94 36.28 -0.40
C VAL A 551 -12.29 36.39 -1.08
N VAL A 552 -12.32 36.35 -2.40
CA VAL A 552 -13.56 36.21 -3.19
C VAL A 552 -13.86 34.72 -3.29
N LEU A 553 -14.97 34.28 -2.69
CA LEU A 553 -15.33 32.85 -2.66
C LEU A 553 -15.68 32.33 -4.05
N GLY A 554 -15.16 31.15 -4.39
CA GLY A 554 -15.53 30.40 -5.58
C GLY A 554 -16.80 29.55 -5.37
N GLN A 555 -17.20 28.85 -6.40
CA GLN A 555 -18.27 27.86 -6.32
C GLN A 555 -17.68 26.51 -5.87
N LYS A 556 -18.32 25.86 -4.88
CA LYS A 556 -17.91 24.54 -4.41
C LYS A 556 -17.97 23.52 -5.56
N PRO A 557 -16.88 22.80 -5.86
CA PRO A 557 -16.86 21.83 -6.95
C PRO A 557 -17.77 20.63 -6.67
N ALA A 558 -18.32 20.04 -7.74
CA ALA A 558 -19.07 18.79 -7.69
C ALA A 558 -18.08 17.61 -7.82
N ASP A 559 -17.35 17.34 -6.76
CA ASP A 559 -16.26 16.34 -6.71
C ASP A 559 -16.63 15.07 -5.92
N ALA A 560 -17.81 15.02 -5.28
CA ALA A 560 -18.33 13.79 -4.69
C ALA A 560 -19.06 12.97 -5.76
N VAL A 561 -18.65 11.71 -5.91
CA VAL A 561 -19.18 10.79 -6.93
C VAL A 561 -19.93 9.65 -6.26
N TRP A 562 -21.03 9.24 -6.85
CA TRP A 562 -21.68 7.97 -6.53
C TRP A 562 -22.16 7.29 -7.81
N LEU A 563 -22.24 5.97 -7.75
CA LEU A 563 -22.77 5.16 -8.83
C LEU A 563 -24.21 4.78 -8.51
N SER A 564 -25.16 5.24 -9.33
CA SER A 564 -26.56 4.85 -9.21
C SER A 564 -26.91 3.74 -10.20
N ARG A 565 -27.85 2.89 -9.82
CA ARG A 565 -28.45 1.93 -10.77
C ARG A 565 -29.37 2.67 -11.74
N VAL A 566 -29.34 2.28 -13.02
CA VAL A 566 -30.31 2.77 -14.00
C VAL A 566 -31.71 2.35 -13.61
N GLU A 567 -32.69 3.21 -13.84
CA GLU A 567 -34.10 2.94 -13.44
C GLU A 567 -34.72 1.75 -14.18
N ARG A 568 -34.34 1.55 -15.44
CA ARG A 568 -34.89 0.49 -16.31
C ARG A 568 -33.71 -0.30 -16.94
N PRO A 569 -33.10 -1.23 -16.19
CA PRO A 569 -32.02 -2.02 -16.72
C PRO A 569 -32.52 -3.02 -17.76
N THR A 570 -31.75 -3.22 -18.78
CA THR A 570 -31.94 -4.34 -19.72
C THR A 570 -31.55 -5.66 -19.07
N ASP A 571 -32.03 -6.79 -19.61
CA ASP A 571 -31.65 -8.10 -19.10
C ASP A 571 -30.15 -8.36 -19.28
N ALA A 572 -29.53 -7.84 -20.35
CA ALA A 572 -28.09 -7.88 -20.56
C ALA A 572 -27.32 -7.17 -19.45
N GLN A 573 -27.75 -5.97 -19.03
CA GLN A 573 -27.14 -5.23 -17.92
C GLN A 573 -27.24 -5.97 -16.58
N LYS A 574 -28.38 -6.62 -16.31
CA LYS A 574 -28.56 -7.43 -15.09
C LYS A 574 -27.62 -8.63 -15.08
N VAL A 575 -27.47 -9.32 -16.23
CA VAL A 575 -26.56 -10.44 -16.38
C VAL A 575 -25.11 -9.99 -16.20
N ALA A 576 -24.71 -8.90 -16.84
CA ALA A 576 -23.36 -8.33 -16.72
C ALA A 576 -23.06 -7.90 -15.27
N TYR A 577 -23.99 -7.24 -14.58
CA TYR A 577 -23.86 -6.88 -13.16
C TYR A 577 -23.64 -8.12 -12.29
N GLN A 578 -24.43 -9.18 -12.51
CA GLN A 578 -24.29 -10.44 -11.79
C GLN A 578 -22.97 -11.14 -12.11
N ALA A 579 -22.52 -11.11 -13.36
CA ALA A 579 -21.24 -11.67 -13.76
C ALA A 579 -20.05 -10.93 -13.11
N TRP A 580 -20.17 -9.61 -12.93
CA TRP A 580 -19.15 -8.78 -12.29
C TRP A 580 -19.08 -8.96 -10.78
N LEU A 581 -20.23 -8.80 -10.08
CA LEU A 581 -20.27 -8.73 -8.62
C LEU A 581 -20.75 -10.02 -7.95
N GLY A 582 -21.17 -11.03 -8.71
CA GLY A 582 -21.70 -12.29 -8.15
C GLY A 582 -23.00 -12.09 -7.35
N ALA A 583 -23.76 -11.03 -7.64
CA ALA A 583 -25.02 -10.71 -6.96
C ALA A 583 -26.13 -10.45 -7.97
N PRO A 584 -27.36 -10.94 -7.76
CA PRO A 584 -28.47 -10.63 -8.64
C PRO A 584 -28.78 -9.12 -8.59
N TRP A 585 -29.24 -8.57 -9.71
CA TRP A 585 -29.62 -7.15 -9.80
C TRP A 585 -30.63 -6.71 -8.73
N ASP A 586 -31.58 -7.58 -8.43
CA ASP A 586 -32.65 -7.34 -7.46
C ASP A 586 -32.25 -7.68 -6.02
N GLU A 587 -30.96 -7.97 -5.75
CA GLU A 587 -30.48 -8.14 -4.37
C GLU A 587 -30.90 -6.91 -3.56
N ALA A 588 -31.72 -7.12 -2.53
CA ALA A 588 -32.24 -6.06 -1.70
C ALA A 588 -31.10 -5.18 -1.20
N LEU A 589 -31.23 -3.86 -1.35
CA LEU A 589 -30.37 -2.88 -0.72
C LEU A 589 -30.53 -3.09 0.80
N GLY A 590 -29.68 -4.00 1.35
CA GLY A 590 -29.72 -4.27 2.78
C GLY A 590 -29.63 -2.94 3.53
N SER A 591 -30.59 -2.70 4.40
CA SER A 591 -30.51 -1.63 5.39
C SER A 591 -29.22 -1.83 6.18
N SER A 592 -28.26 -0.94 5.93
CA SER A 592 -26.99 -0.82 6.67
C SER A 592 -27.20 -0.48 8.12
#